data_bc72742e77ae796c9f2b08f1354410f3
#
_entry.id   bc72742e77ae796c9f2b08f1354410f3
#
_cell.length_a   1.000
_cell.length_b   1.000
_cell.length_c   1.000
_cell.angle_alpha   90.00
_cell.angle_beta   90.00
_cell.angle_gamma   90.00
#
_symmetry.space_group_name_H-M   'P 1'
#
loop_
_entity.id
_entity.type
_entity.pdbx_description
1 polymer ?
#
loop_
_entity_poly.entity_id
_entity_poly.type
_entity_poly.pdbx_seq_one_letter_code
_entity_poly.pdbx_strand_id
1 'polypeptide(L)'
;VQNPVYGEPVYGEIVDGETLTIPAWADTADPREILAQQDPEIYHAIELERNRQSSGIELIASENYVTPAVLAAMGSVLTNKYAEGYPGKRYYGGCDYVDIVERVAIARAKQIFGADHANVQPHSGAQANEAVYQALLQPGDPVLALKLDHGGHLSHGFHLNSSGKLYNFHHYGVDKETERINYDTIEQMALEIRPKLLIAGASAYPRHFDFARLREIADKVDAKLMMDMAHVAGLIATGLHPDPVPYCDVVTTTTHKTLRGPRGGLILSKAEYAKKIDSAVFPGTQGGPLMHIIAAKAVAFGEALQPSFKEYQQRVLDNAKTLANTLMQEGLRIVSGGTDNHLMLVDLGVLNKEEVNGKAVEKSLDAANIHCNKNMIPFDPKPAMVTSGIRLGSPAATSRGMGKEEFEQIGRWIAAIARNPQDSDLIAETKNEVIELTSRFPVPA
;
A
#
# COMPACT_ATOMS: atom_id res chain seq x y z
N VAL A 1 5.63 -8.45 -32.52
CA VAL A 1 6.83 -8.69 -31.71
C VAL A 1 6.38 -9.55 -30.55
N GLN A 2 6.65 -10.84 -30.61
CA GLN A 2 6.38 -11.78 -29.51
C GLN A 2 7.22 -11.38 -28.31
N ASN A 3 6.57 -11.08 -27.20
CA ASN A 3 7.23 -10.83 -25.92
C ASN A 3 7.30 -12.17 -25.15
N PRO A 4 8.47 -12.78 -24.94
CA PRO A 4 8.60 -14.14 -24.40
C PRO A 4 8.22 -14.30 -22.91
N VAL A 5 7.85 -13.21 -22.24
CA VAL A 5 7.52 -13.20 -20.80
C VAL A 5 6.02 -13.39 -20.53
N TYR A 6 5.18 -13.14 -21.51
CA TYR A 6 3.74 -13.34 -21.40
C TYR A 6 3.42 -14.62 -22.20
N GLY A 7 2.96 -15.68 -21.57
CA GLY A 7 2.39 -16.84 -22.26
C GLY A 7 1.49 -16.39 -23.41
N GLU A 8 0.94 -17.29 -24.20
CA GLU A 8 0.14 -16.92 -25.37
C GLU A 8 -0.71 -15.67 -25.07
N PRO A 9 -0.63 -14.62 -25.89
CA PRO A 9 -1.30 -13.38 -25.60
C PRO A 9 -2.79 -13.64 -25.44
N VAL A 10 -3.37 -13.19 -24.34
CA VAL A 10 -4.82 -13.16 -24.11
C VAL A 10 -5.56 -12.43 -25.25
N TYR A 11 -4.80 -11.85 -26.18
CA TYR A 11 -5.22 -11.09 -27.37
C TYR A 11 -5.44 -11.94 -28.64
N GLY A 12 -5.21 -13.26 -28.61
CA GLY A 12 -5.21 -14.11 -29.83
C GLY A 12 -6.50 -14.12 -30.65
N GLU A 13 -7.59 -13.52 -30.11
CA GLU A 13 -8.87 -13.43 -30.82
C GLU A 13 -9.33 -12.00 -31.15
N ILE A 14 -8.52 -10.94 -30.84
CA ILE A 14 -9.08 -9.57 -30.82
C ILE A 14 -8.40 -8.61 -31.80
N VAL A 15 -7.30 -8.98 -32.44
CA VAL A 15 -6.63 -8.11 -33.41
C VAL A 15 -6.44 -8.86 -34.73
N ASP A 16 -7.52 -9.24 -35.38
CA ASP A 16 -7.50 -9.50 -36.80
C ASP A 16 -7.37 -8.16 -37.54
N GLY A 17 -6.11 -7.78 -37.84
CA GLY A 17 -5.75 -6.91 -38.97
C GLY A 17 -6.39 -5.52 -39.07
N GLU A 18 -7.17 -5.05 -38.11
CA GLU A 18 -7.66 -3.67 -38.13
C GLU A 18 -6.54 -2.72 -37.77
N THR A 19 -6.05 -2.02 -38.76
CA THR A 19 -5.20 -0.83 -38.57
C THR A 19 -6.03 0.18 -37.78
N LEU A 20 -5.67 0.41 -36.50
CA LEU A 20 -6.24 1.49 -35.71
C LEU A 20 -5.96 2.81 -36.43
N THR A 21 -6.92 3.33 -37.17
CA THR A 21 -6.90 4.72 -37.67
C THR A 21 -7.15 5.61 -36.45
N ILE A 22 -6.09 6.24 -35.95
CA ILE A 22 -6.21 7.31 -34.97
C ILE A 22 -6.86 8.50 -35.66
N PRO A 23 -8.06 8.93 -35.24
CA PRO A 23 -8.69 10.10 -35.84
C PRO A 23 -7.82 11.36 -35.65
N ALA A 24 -7.82 12.27 -36.62
CA ALA A 24 -6.99 13.48 -36.57
C ALA A 24 -7.23 14.38 -35.34
N TRP A 25 -8.40 14.27 -34.68
CA TRP A 25 -8.68 14.97 -33.41
C TRP A 25 -8.00 14.32 -32.18
N ALA A 26 -7.46 13.11 -32.28
CA ALA A 26 -6.72 12.46 -31.22
C ALA A 26 -5.24 12.91 -31.18
N ASP A 27 -4.80 13.66 -32.17
CA ASP A 27 -3.44 14.22 -32.30
C ASP A 27 -3.38 15.62 -31.68
N THR A 28 -3.93 15.78 -30.49
CA THR A 28 -4.11 17.11 -29.90
C THR A 28 -3.07 17.43 -28.84
N ALA A 29 -2.96 18.73 -28.54
CA ALA A 29 -2.08 19.37 -27.59
C ALA A 29 -1.86 18.58 -26.29
N ASP A 30 -0.69 18.72 -25.69
CA ASP A 30 -0.35 18.13 -24.38
C ASP A 30 -1.51 18.37 -23.40
N PRO A 31 -2.09 17.32 -22.77
CA PRO A 31 -3.16 17.49 -21.80
C PRO A 31 -2.86 18.50 -20.70
N ARG A 32 -1.59 18.72 -20.38
CA ARG A 32 -1.14 19.74 -19.42
C ARG A 32 -1.35 21.15 -19.96
N GLU A 33 -1.09 21.40 -21.25
CA GLU A 33 -1.34 22.70 -21.88
C GLU A 33 -2.83 23.00 -21.93
N ILE A 34 -3.65 21.98 -22.22
CA ILE A 34 -5.11 22.11 -22.21
C ILE A 34 -5.58 22.49 -20.80
N LEU A 35 -5.09 21.79 -19.78
CA LEU A 35 -5.48 22.08 -18.39
C LEU A 35 -5.02 23.48 -17.96
N ALA A 36 -3.81 23.90 -18.33
CA ALA A 36 -3.30 25.24 -18.02
C ALA A 36 -4.16 26.36 -18.61
N GLN A 37 -4.79 26.11 -19.78
CA GLN A 37 -5.68 27.06 -20.43
C GLN A 37 -7.10 27.03 -19.87
N GLN A 38 -7.63 25.84 -19.53
CA GLN A 38 -9.03 25.67 -19.12
C GLN A 38 -9.23 25.86 -17.62
N ASP A 39 -8.26 25.44 -16.81
CA ASP A 39 -8.32 25.54 -15.34
C ASP A 39 -6.92 25.83 -14.78
N PRO A 40 -6.45 27.08 -14.86
CA PRO A 40 -5.13 27.46 -14.39
C PRO A 40 -4.94 27.27 -12.87
N GLU A 41 -6.00 27.32 -12.08
CA GLU A 41 -5.94 27.12 -10.62
C GLU A 41 -5.56 25.68 -10.29
N ILE A 42 -6.24 24.72 -10.89
CA ILE A 42 -5.94 23.27 -10.71
C ILE A 42 -4.59 22.93 -11.34
N TYR A 43 -4.28 23.47 -12.53
CA TYR A 43 -2.96 23.29 -13.13
C TYR A 43 -1.84 23.76 -12.19
N HIS A 44 -2.00 24.96 -11.61
CA HIS A 44 -1.01 25.51 -10.68
C HIS A 44 -0.83 24.64 -9.43
N ALA A 45 -1.93 24.13 -8.84
CA ALA A 45 -1.87 23.24 -7.69
C ALA A 45 -1.13 21.93 -8.01
N ILE A 46 -1.35 21.36 -9.20
CA ILE A 46 -0.63 20.16 -9.67
C ILE A 46 0.87 20.44 -9.83
N GLU A 47 1.24 21.59 -10.39
CA GLU A 47 2.65 21.94 -10.56
C GLU A 47 3.34 22.22 -9.22
N LEU A 48 2.64 22.80 -8.25
CA LEU A 48 3.16 22.93 -6.87
C LEU A 48 3.42 21.55 -6.23
N GLU A 49 2.50 20.60 -6.38
CA GLU A 49 2.69 19.23 -5.88
C GLU A 49 3.84 18.52 -6.62
N ARG A 50 3.96 18.69 -7.93
CA ARG A 50 5.09 18.17 -8.70
C ARG A 50 6.43 18.70 -8.18
N ASN A 51 6.49 19.99 -7.88
CA ASN A 51 7.68 20.62 -7.31
C ASN A 51 7.98 20.08 -5.91
N ARG A 52 6.97 19.91 -5.04
CA ARG A 52 7.13 19.30 -3.73
C ARG A 52 7.72 17.90 -3.84
N GLN A 53 7.14 17.06 -4.68
CA GLN A 53 7.64 15.69 -4.91
C GLN A 53 9.08 15.68 -5.44
N SER A 54 9.41 16.58 -6.35
CA SER A 54 10.74 16.65 -6.97
C SER A 54 11.81 17.10 -5.98
N SER A 55 11.52 18.07 -5.11
CA SER A 55 12.45 18.71 -4.20
C SER A 55 12.49 18.10 -2.79
N GLY A 56 11.64 17.12 -2.50
CA GLY A 56 11.54 16.47 -1.20
C GLY A 56 11.90 14.98 -1.25
N ILE A 57 12.20 14.40 -0.10
CA ILE A 57 12.41 12.97 0.10
C ILE A 57 11.14 12.39 0.74
N GLU A 58 10.48 11.47 0.03
CA GLU A 58 9.26 10.82 0.51
C GLU A 58 9.60 9.54 1.28
N LEU A 59 9.30 9.53 2.58
CA LEU A 59 9.49 8.39 3.47
C LEU A 59 8.18 7.95 4.14
N ILE A 60 7.04 8.48 3.71
CA ILE A 60 5.75 7.95 4.14
C ILE A 60 5.62 6.52 3.59
N ALA A 61 5.59 5.53 4.48
CA ALA A 61 5.70 4.11 4.13
C ALA A 61 4.57 3.59 3.20
N SER A 62 3.46 4.32 3.10
CA SER A 62 2.31 4.00 2.26
C SER A 62 2.31 4.74 0.91
N GLU A 63 3.35 5.49 0.59
CA GLU A 63 3.47 6.24 -0.66
C GLU A 63 4.52 5.65 -1.59
N ASN A 64 4.32 5.88 -2.89
CA ASN A 64 5.24 5.48 -3.94
C ASN A 64 5.00 6.32 -5.21
N TYR A 65 5.96 6.29 -6.13
CA TYR A 65 5.84 6.92 -7.43
C TYR A 65 5.49 5.88 -8.49
N VAL A 66 4.38 6.12 -9.20
CA VAL A 66 3.97 5.29 -10.33
C VAL A 66 4.79 5.62 -11.58
N THR A 67 4.77 4.73 -12.56
CA THR A 67 5.44 4.95 -13.85
C THR A 67 4.59 5.84 -14.76
N PRO A 68 5.20 6.48 -15.80
CA PRO A 68 4.45 7.21 -16.83
C PRO A 68 3.39 6.34 -17.52
N ALA A 69 3.64 5.05 -17.71
CA ALA A 69 2.67 4.13 -18.32
C ALA A 69 1.41 3.94 -17.45
N VAL A 70 1.57 3.88 -16.12
CA VAL A 70 0.44 3.82 -15.18
C VAL A 70 -0.36 5.12 -15.22
N LEU A 71 0.30 6.29 -15.24
CA LEU A 71 -0.37 7.59 -15.36
C LEU A 71 -1.13 7.73 -16.67
N ALA A 72 -0.54 7.29 -17.79
CA ALA A 72 -1.19 7.31 -19.10
C ALA A 72 -2.47 6.47 -19.12
N ALA A 73 -2.45 5.30 -18.51
CA ALA A 73 -3.64 4.45 -18.38
C ALA A 73 -4.72 5.10 -17.50
N MET A 74 -4.33 5.77 -16.41
CA MET A 74 -5.25 6.50 -15.53
C MET A 74 -5.94 7.67 -16.23
N GLY A 75 -5.24 8.38 -17.12
CA GLY A 75 -5.78 9.50 -17.90
C GLY A 75 -6.48 9.10 -19.20
N SER A 76 -6.78 7.81 -19.41
CA SER A 76 -7.34 7.32 -20.66
C SER A 76 -8.85 7.54 -20.78
N VAL A 77 -9.37 7.41 -22.02
CA VAL A 77 -10.81 7.50 -22.35
C VAL A 77 -11.68 6.46 -21.67
N LEU A 78 -11.08 5.44 -21.04
CA LEU A 78 -11.80 4.42 -20.29
C LEU A 78 -12.59 4.98 -19.10
N THR A 79 -12.26 6.19 -18.64
CA THR A 79 -13.03 6.92 -17.62
C THR A 79 -14.47 7.20 -18.06
N ASN A 80 -14.73 7.27 -19.38
CA ASN A 80 -16.04 7.57 -19.94
C ASN A 80 -17.00 6.37 -19.94
N LYS A 81 -16.47 5.15 -19.70
CA LYS A 81 -17.26 3.91 -19.86
C LYS A 81 -17.89 3.42 -18.57
N TYR A 82 -19.21 3.33 -18.55
CA TYR A 82 -19.98 2.70 -17.48
C TYR A 82 -20.06 1.17 -17.69
N ALA A 83 -19.57 0.37 -16.72
CA ALA A 83 -19.36 -1.07 -16.92
C ALA A 83 -19.79 -1.91 -15.69
N GLU A 84 -20.95 -1.64 -15.11
CA GLU A 84 -21.50 -2.45 -14.01
C GLU A 84 -21.61 -3.92 -14.38
N GLY A 85 -21.32 -4.79 -13.43
CA GLY A 85 -21.17 -6.23 -13.62
C GLY A 85 -19.72 -6.65 -13.82
N TYR A 86 -19.53 -7.77 -14.49
CA TYR A 86 -18.21 -8.41 -14.68
C TYR A 86 -17.99 -8.75 -16.16
N PRO A 87 -16.75 -9.02 -16.61
CA PRO A 87 -16.46 -9.36 -18.00
C PRO A 87 -17.36 -10.45 -18.58
N GLY A 88 -18.02 -10.15 -19.68
CA GLY A 88 -19.01 -11.04 -20.32
C GLY A 88 -20.40 -11.07 -19.68
N LYS A 89 -20.59 -10.32 -18.58
CA LYS A 89 -21.86 -10.25 -17.81
C LYS A 89 -22.12 -8.81 -17.37
N ARG A 90 -22.04 -7.86 -18.29
CA ARG A 90 -22.27 -6.44 -18.03
C ARG A 90 -23.76 -6.09 -18.13
N TYR A 91 -24.16 -5.07 -17.39
CA TYR A 91 -25.51 -4.53 -17.46
C TYR A 91 -25.68 -3.49 -18.59
N TYR A 92 -24.57 -3.06 -19.24
CA TYR A 92 -24.55 -2.04 -20.30
C TYR A 92 -23.88 -2.57 -21.56
N GLY A 93 -24.28 -2.04 -22.71
CA GLY A 93 -23.65 -2.32 -24.00
C GLY A 93 -22.28 -1.63 -24.17
N GLY A 94 -21.54 -2.01 -25.21
CA GLY A 94 -20.25 -1.39 -25.57
C GLY A 94 -19.11 -1.69 -24.57
N CYS A 95 -19.14 -2.86 -23.93
CA CYS A 95 -18.15 -3.23 -22.92
C CYS A 95 -17.04 -4.16 -23.44
N ASP A 96 -17.00 -4.43 -24.74
CA ASP A 96 -16.07 -5.41 -25.31
C ASP A 96 -14.61 -5.11 -24.97
N TYR A 97 -14.19 -3.87 -25.09
CA TYR A 97 -12.79 -3.46 -24.84
C TYR A 97 -12.46 -3.32 -23.33
N VAL A 98 -13.41 -2.83 -22.52
CA VAL A 98 -13.19 -2.78 -21.05
C VAL A 98 -13.18 -4.19 -20.43
N ASP A 99 -13.87 -5.15 -21.06
CA ASP A 99 -13.81 -6.56 -20.68
C ASP A 99 -12.40 -7.14 -20.88
N ILE A 100 -11.71 -6.74 -21.96
CA ILE A 100 -10.32 -7.13 -22.18
C ILE A 100 -9.44 -6.60 -21.04
N VAL A 101 -9.58 -5.31 -20.73
CA VAL A 101 -8.80 -4.64 -19.70
C VAL A 101 -8.97 -5.34 -18.35
N GLU A 102 -10.20 -5.63 -17.95
CA GLU A 102 -10.46 -6.27 -16.67
C GLU A 102 -9.99 -7.71 -16.64
N ARG A 103 -10.18 -8.50 -17.71
CA ARG A 103 -9.64 -9.86 -17.82
C ARG A 103 -8.11 -9.89 -17.70
N VAL A 104 -7.41 -8.96 -18.34
CA VAL A 104 -5.95 -8.84 -18.23
C VAL A 104 -5.53 -8.50 -16.80
N ALA A 105 -6.22 -7.56 -16.15
CA ALA A 105 -5.92 -7.22 -14.76
C ALA A 105 -6.11 -8.42 -13.82
N ILE A 106 -7.22 -9.15 -13.97
CA ILE A 106 -7.52 -10.37 -13.19
C ILE A 106 -6.45 -11.45 -13.44
N ALA A 107 -6.13 -11.73 -14.70
CA ALA A 107 -5.16 -12.76 -15.07
C ALA A 107 -3.78 -12.45 -14.47
N ARG A 108 -3.31 -11.20 -14.60
CA ARG A 108 -2.02 -10.79 -14.05
C ARG A 108 -2.00 -10.83 -12.53
N ALA A 109 -3.07 -10.39 -11.86
CA ALA A 109 -3.18 -10.49 -10.40
C ALA A 109 -3.09 -11.94 -9.92
N LYS A 110 -3.82 -12.86 -10.58
CA LYS A 110 -3.74 -14.30 -10.29
C LYS A 110 -2.36 -14.87 -10.54
N GLN A 111 -1.68 -14.47 -11.62
CA GLN A 111 -0.33 -14.91 -11.94
C GLN A 111 0.70 -14.45 -10.91
N ILE A 112 0.62 -13.19 -10.46
CA ILE A 112 1.54 -12.62 -9.46
C ILE A 112 1.45 -13.36 -8.13
N PHE A 113 0.23 -13.59 -7.65
CA PHE A 113 -0.03 -14.06 -6.30
C PHE A 113 -0.41 -15.53 -6.19
N GLY A 114 -0.55 -16.26 -7.30
CA GLY A 114 -0.94 -17.67 -7.30
C GLY A 114 -2.35 -17.93 -6.75
N ALA A 115 -3.26 -16.95 -6.79
CA ALA A 115 -4.60 -17.07 -6.25
C ALA A 115 -5.58 -17.73 -7.23
N ASP A 116 -6.58 -18.45 -6.70
CA ASP A 116 -7.63 -19.06 -7.53
C ASP A 116 -8.55 -18.01 -8.16
N HIS A 117 -8.84 -16.94 -7.43
CA HIS A 117 -9.73 -15.85 -7.85
C HIS A 117 -9.16 -14.49 -7.49
N ALA A 118 -9.43 -13.49 -8.35
CA ALA A 118 -9.09 -12.11 -8.13
C ALA A 118 -10.25 -11.19 -8.53
N ASN A 119 -10.59 -10.24 -7.64
CA ASN A 119 -11.51 -9.14 -7.96
C ASN A 119 -10.71 -7.82 -7.95
N VAL A 120 -10.64 -7.16 -9.11
CA VAL A 120 -9.84 -5.95 -9.33
C VAL A 120 -10.66 -4.66 -9.25
N GLN A 121 -11.96 -4.76 -8.98
CA GLN A 121 -12.88 -3.61 -8.95
C GLN A 121 -12.84 -2.76 -7.68
N PRO A 122 -12.38 -3.21 -6.48
CA PRO A 122 -12.37 -2.34 -5.31
C PRO A 122 -11.67 -1.01 -5.55
N HIS A 123 -12.34 0.09 -5.19
CA HIS A 123 -11.83 1.45 -5.39
C HIS A 123 -10.71 1.79 -4.40
N SER A 124 -10.67 1.13 -3.25
CA SER A 124 -9.63 1.30 -2.22
C SER A 124 -9.43 0.01 -1.42
N GLY A 125 -8.35 -0.06 -0.63
CA GLY A 125 -8.12 -1.15 0.31
C GLY A 125 -9.20 -1.25 1.38
N ALA A 126 -9.70 -0.12 1.88
CA ALA A 126 -10.80 -0.12 2.86
C ALA A 126 -12.09 -0.72 2.28
N GLN A 127 -12.43 -0.41 1.03
CA GLN A 127 -13.60 -1.00 0.35
C GLN A 127 -13.37 -2.48 0.01
N ALA A 128 -12.14 -2.89 -0.28
CA ALA A 128 -11.81 -4.31 -0.42
C ALA A 128 -12.06 -5.06 0.89
N ASN A 129 -11.62 -4.52 2.04
CA ASN A 129 -11.87 -5.10 3.36
C ASN A 129 -13.37 -5.14 3.67
N GLU A 130 -14.10 -4.06 3.41
CA GLU A 130 -15.56 -3.98 3.64
C GLU A 130 -16.32 -5.03 2.81
N ALA A 131 -15.97 -5.21 1.55
CA ALA A 131 -16.56 -6.25 0.70
C ALA A 131 -16.29 -7.66 1.25
N VAL A 132 -15.08 -7.93 1.76
CA VAL A 132 -14.76 -9.21 2.42
C VAL A 132 -15.60 -9.40 3.67
N TYR A 133 -15.75 -8.39 4.51
CA TYR A 133 -16.60 -8.48 5.70
C TYR A 133 -18.05 -8.77 5.33
N GLN A 134 -18.60 -8.06 4.36
CA GLN A 134 -19.96 -8.30 3.87
C GLN A 134 -20.15 -9.71 3.27
N ALA A 135 -19.11 -10.25 2.60
CA ALA A 135 -19.16 -11.59 2.01
C ALA A 135 -19.13 -12.72 3.05
N LEU A 136 -18.43 -12.51 4.18
CA LEU A 136 -18.09 -13.57 5.13
C LEU A 136 -18.78 -13.45 6.49
N LEU A 137 -19.32 -12.28 6.84
CA LEU A 137 -19.83 -11.96 8.17
C LEU A 137 -21.29 -11.47 8.12
N GLN A 138 -21.95 -11.58 9.27
CA GLN A 138 -23.18 -10.88 9.57
C GLN A 138 -22.92 -9.72 10.55
N PRO A 139 -23.74 -8.65 10.54
CA PRO A 139 -23.61 -7.59 11.54
C PRO A 139 -23.61 -8.16 12.96
N GLY A 140 -22.62 -7.72 13.78
CA GLY A 140 -22.43 -8.18 15.14
C GLY A 140 -21.53 -9.43 15.29
N ASP A 141 -21.12 -10.07 14.20
CA ASP A 141 -20.20 -11.20 14.27
C ASP A 141 -18.87 -10.83 14.92
N PRO A 142 -18.28 -11.70 15.76
CA PRO A 142 -17.00 -11.48 16.40
C PRO A 142 -15.85 -11.60 15.39
N VAL A 143 -14.95 -10.63 15.41
CA VAL A 143 -13.74 -10.57 14.59
C VAL A 143 -12.52 -10.34 15.49
N LEU A 144 -11.41 -11.00 15.19
CA LEU A 144 -10.15 -10.81 15.92
C LEU A 144 -9.10 -10.23 14.98
N ALA A 145 -8.53 -9.05 15.30
CA ALA A 145 -7.58 -8.31 14.47
C ALA A 145 -6.47 -7.66 15.28
N LEU A 146 -5.41 -7.17 14.62
CA LEU A 146 -4.34 -6.43 15.26
C LEU A 146 -4.83 -5.04 15.71
N LYS A 147 -4.50 -4.68 16.95
CA LYS A 147 -4.82 -3.39 17.57
C LYS A 147 -4.20 -2.22 16.79
N LEU A 148 -4.96 -1.13 16.63
CA LEU A 148 -4.55 0.04 15.84
C LEU A 148 -3.23 0.66 16.32
N ASP A 149 -3.09 0.89 17.62
CA ASP A 149 -1.90 1.47 18.25
C ASP A 149 -0.70 0.50 18.32
N HIS A 150 -0.90 -0.77 17.97
CA HIS A 150 0.15 -1.77 17.78
C HIS A 150 0.43 -2.06 16.30
N GLY A 151 -0.05 -1.22 15.41
CA GLY A 151 0.22 -1.28 13.97
C GLY A 151 -0.93 -1.75 13.08
N GLY A 152 -2.12 -2.00 13.60
CA GLY A 152 -3.31 -2.34 12.82
C GLY A 152 -3.75 -1.21 11.86
N HIS A 153 -4.82 -1.46 11.10
CA HIS A 153 -5.39 -0.48 10.18
C HIS A 153 -6.77 0.00 10.68
N LEU A 154 -7.18 1.22 10.29
CA LEU A 154 -8.49 1.78 10.66
C LEU A 154 -9.66 0.87 10.27
N SER A 155 -9.60 0.22 9.10
CA SER A 155 -10.63 -0.72 8.64
C SER A 155 -10.60 -2.08 9.33
N HIS A 156 -9.72 -2.28 10.33
CA HIS A 156 -9.68 -3.46 11.18
C HIS A 156 -10.37 -3.22 12.52
N GLY A 157 -11.56 -2.59 12.50
CA GLY A 157 -12.41 -2.44 13.68
C GLY A 157 -12.25 -1.16 14.47
N PHE A 158 -11.63 -0.11 13.91
CA PHE A 158 -11.62 1.19 14.59
C PHE A 158 -13.06 1.71 14.77
N HIS A 159 -13.39 2.15 15.98
CA HIS A 159 -14.78 2.45 16.39
C HIS A 159 -15.50 3.52 15.54
N LEU A 160 -14.78 4.41 14.86
CA LEU A 160 -15.36 5.39 13.93
C LEU A 160 -15.48 4.85 12.50
N ASN A 161 -14.79 3.74 12.17
CA ASN A 161 -14.87 3.10 10.87
C ASN A 161 -16.13 2.21 10.77
N SER A 162 -16.67 1.99 9.56
CA SER A 162 -17.81 1.10 9.32
C SER A 162 -17.59 -0.29 9.90
N SER A 163 -16.37 -0.82 9.82
CA SER A 163 -16.03 -2.12 10.39
C SER A 163 -16.28 -2.19 11.89
N GLY A 164 -15.80 -1.21 12.67
CA GLY A 164 -15.99 -1.17 14.12
C GLY A 164 -17.42 -0.83 14.56
N LYS A 165 -18.24 -0.29 13.63
CA LYS A 165 -19.67 -0.02 13.90
C LYS A 165 -20.57 -1.21 13.62
N LEU A 166 -20.23 -2.03 12.62
CA LEU A 166 -21.06 -3.12 12.15
C LEU A 166 -20.74 -4.47 12.79
N TYR A 167 -19.48 -4.71 13.14
CA TYR A 167 -18.99 -6.00 13.64
C TYR A 167 -18.39 -5.87 15.03
N ASN A 168 -18.36 -6.97 15.78
CA ASN A 168 -17.81 -7.00 17.13
C ASN A 168 -16.31 -7.30 17.10
N PHE A 169 -15.50 -6.27 16.92
CA PHE A 169 -14.04 -6.41 16.84
C PHE A 169 -13.39 -6.53 18.21
N HIS A 170 -12.58 -7.56 18.35
CA HIS A 170 -11.61 -7.77 19.42
C HIS A 170 -10.21 -7.61 18.86
N HIS A 171 -9.25 -7.15 19.71
CA HIS A 171 -7.93 -6.80 19.20
C HIS A 171 -6.83 -7.49 19.97
N TYR A 172 -5.98 -8.25 19.26
CA TYR A 172 -4.70 -8.72 19.79
C TYR A 172 -3.63 -7.66 19.61
N GLY A 173 -2.58 -7.71 20.42
CA GLY A 173 -1.45 -6.80 20.37
C GLY A 173 -0.13 -7.50 20.17
N VAL A 174 0.95 -6.72 20.29
CA VAL A 174 2.31 -7.25 20.40
C VAL A 174 2.69 -7.45 21.86
N ASP A 175 3.64 -8.33 22.11
CA ASP A 175 4.25 -8.51 23.41
C ASP A 175 5.02 -7.26 23.83
N LYS A 176 5.01 -6.93 25.12
CA LYS A 176 5.56 -5.67 25.61
C LYS A 176 7.10 -5.62 25.59
N GLU A 177 7.74 -6.76 25.79
CA GLU A 177 9.21 -6.84 25.87
C GLU A 177 9.84 -6.96 24.48
N THR A 178 9.24 -7.78 23.63
CA THR A 178 9.76 -8.07 22.30
C THR A 178 9.21 -7.15 21.22
N GLU A 179 8.08 -6.47 21.48
CA GLU A 179 7.31 -5.67 20.51
C GLU A 179 6.92 -6.49 19.26
N ARG A 180 6.80 -7.82 19.42
CA ARG A 180 6.41 -8.77 18.37
C ARG A 180 5.09 -9.43 18.71
N ILE A 181 4.39 -9.90 17.68
CA ILE A 181 3.14 -10.65 17.83
C ILE A 181 3.43 -11.95 18.61
N ASN A 182 2.62 -12.19 19.64
CA ASN A 182 2.62 -13.43 20.40
C ASN A 182 1.43 -14.30 19.95
N TYR A 183 1.72 -15.38 19.24
CA TYR A 183 0.71 -16.26 18.66
C TYR A 183 -0.04 -17.08 19.69
N ASP A 184 0.56 -17.38 20.84
CA ASP A 184 -0.12 -18.09 21.93
C ASP A 184 -1.19 -17.20 22.57
N THR A 185 -0.94 -15.91 22.68
CA THR A 185 -1.96 -14.93 23.09
C THR A 185 -3.11 -14.87 22.08
N ILE A 186 -2.81 -14.87 20.77
CA ILE A 186 -3.84 -14.91 19.74
C ILE A 186 -4.67 -16.18 19.86
N GLU A 187 -4.04 -17.33 20.07
CA GLU A 187 -4.75 -18.62 20.24
C GLU A 187 -5.69 -18.60 21.45
N GLN A 188 -5.18 -18.12 22.60
CA GLN A 188 -6.01 -18.01 23.81
C GLN A 188 -7.23 -17.12 23.56
N MET A 189 -7.03 -15.93 22.98
CA MET A 189 -8.13 -15.03 22.64
C MET A 189 -9.11 -15.66 21.64
N ALA A 190 -8.61 -16.35 20.62
CA ALA A 190 -9.45 -17.02 19.64
C ALA A 190 -10.32 -18.12 20.27
N LEU A 191 -9.78 -18.90 21.20
CA LEU A 191 -10.52 -19.93 21.93
C LEU A 191 -11.64 -19.35 22.81
N GLU A 192 -11.40 -18.19 23.42
CA GLU A 192 -12.38 -17.49 24.28
C GLU A 192 -13.47 -16.80 23.44
N ILE A 193 -13.07 -16.05 22.39
CA ILE A 193 -13.96 -15.19 21.60
C ILE A 193 -14.71 -15.98 20.53
N ARG A 194 -14.11 -17.06 19.98
CA ARG A 194 -14.63 -17.81 18.85
C ARG A 194 -14.95 -16.91 17.65
N PRO A 195 -13.98 -16.14 17.15
CA PRO A 195 -14.21 -15.22 16.05
C PRO A 195 -14.68 -15.95 14.79
N LYS A 196 -15.51 -15.30 13.98
CA LYS A 196 -15.86 -15.78 12.63
C LYS A 196 -14.76 -15.46 11.62
N LEU A 197 -13.96 -14.41 11.89
CA LEU A 197 -12.86 -13.97 11.05
C LEU A 197 -11.65 -13.61 11.93
N LEU A 198 -10.50 -14.19 11.60
CA LEU A 198 -9.19 -13.79 12.13
C LEU A 198 -8.48 -12.99 11.05
N ILE A 199 -8.04 -11.77 11.36
CA ILE A 199 -7.39 -10.87 10.42
C ILE A 199 -5.92 -10.71 10.81
N ALA A 200 -5.04 -11.02 9.85
CA ALA A 200 -3.64 -10.63 9.83
C ALA A 200 -3.46 -9.38 8.96
N GLY A 201 -2.39 -8.63 9.18
CA GLY A 201 -2.08 -7.45 8.39
C GLY A 201 -1.90 -6.20 9.24
N ALA A 202 -1.04 -5.32 8.76
CA ALA A 202 -0.63 -4.15 9.51
C ALA A 202 -0.24 -2.98 8.61
N SER A 203 -0.47 -1.77 9.12
CA SER A 203 0.01 -0.51 8.55
C SER A 203 1.35 -0.07 9.15
N ALA A 204 1.71 -0.58 10.33
CA ALA A 204 2.88 -0.14 11.08
C ALA A 204 3.52 -1.27 11.92
N TYR A 205 3.58 -2.46 11.38
CA TYR A 205 4.27 -3.62 11.98
C TYR A 205 5.44 -4.01 11.09
N PRO A 206 6.70 -3.88 11.56
CA PRO A 206 7.88 -4.04 10.73
C PRO A 206 8.39 -5.50 10.63
N ARG A 207 7.66 -6.48 11.16
CA ARG A 207 8.07 -7.89 11.19
C ARG A 207 7.16 -8.78 10.35
N HIS A 208 7.61 -9.98 10.06
CA HIS A 208 6.82 -10.98 9.36
C HIS A 208 5.69 -11.53 10.25
N PHE A 209 4.60 -11.96 9.60
CA PHE A 209 3.56 -12.79 10.20
C PHE A 209 3.87 -14.28 9.95
N ASP A 210 3.58 -15.13 10.93
CA ASP A 210 3.58 -16.58 10.77
C ASP A 210 2.18 -17.05 10.32
N PHE A 211 2.02 -17.16 9.01
CA PHE A 211 0.72 -17.52 8.41
C PHE A 211 0.34 -18.97 8.68
N ALA A 212 1.31 -19.88 8.82
CA ALA A 212 1.04 -21.27 9.18
C ALA A 212 0.42 -21.35 10.59
N ARG A 213 1.03 -20.64 11.54
CA ARG A 213 0.53 -20.60 12.92
C ARG A 213 -0.84 -19.92 13.01
N LEU A 214 -1.07 -18.84 12.26
CA LEU A 214 -2.39 -18.18 12.19
C LEU A 214 -3.47 -19.11 11.59
N ARG A 215 -3.13 -19.91 10.57
CA ARG A 215 -4.04 -20.89 9.99
C ARG A 215 -4.41 -21.96 11.01
N GLU A 216 -3.43 -22.53 11.75
CA GLU A 216 -3.70 -23.47 12.82
C GLU A 216 -4.65 -22.90 13.89
N ILE A 217 -4.44 -21.65 14.28
CA ILE A 217 -5.31 -20.98 15.27
C ILE A 217 -6.73 -20.83 14.72
N ALA A 218 -6.86 -20.36 13.49
CA ALA A 218 -8.17 -20.17 12.88
C ALA A 218 -8.93 -21.49 12.72
N ASP A 219 -8.23 -22.57 12.34
CA ASP A 219 -8.84 -23.92 12.21
C ASP A 219 -9.37 -24.46 13.54
N LYS A 220 -8.66 -24.21 14.66
CA LYS A 220 -9.10 -24.64 15.99
C LYS A 220 -10.45 -24.06 16.41
N VAL A 221 -10.84 -22.93 15.85
CA VAL A 221 -12.07 -22.21 16.23
C VAL A 221 -13.08 -22.09 15.08
N ASP A 222 -12.81 -22.75 13.94
CA ASP A 222 -13.61 -22.68 12.70
C ASP A 222 -13.78 -21.23 12.19
N ALA A 223 -12.72 -20.41 12.34
CA ALA A 223 -12.67 -19.05 11.81
C ALA A 223 -12.12 -19.02 10.39
N LYS A 224 -12.59 -18.04 9.59
CA LYS A 224 -11.91 -17.72 8.34
C LYS A 224 -10.65 -16.92 8.64
N LEU A 225 -9.61 -17.10 7.83
CA LEU A 225 -8.36 -16.35 7.93
C LEU A 225 -8.26 -15.37 6.76
N MET A 226 -8.11 -14.10 7.09
CA MET A 226 -7.89 -13.02 6.13
C MET A 226 -6.53 -12.37 6.37
N MET A 227 -5.82 -12.03 5.28
CA MET A 227 -4.66 -11.15 5.33
C MET A 227 -4.93 -9.86 4.55
N ASP A 228 -4.77 -8.72 5.20
CA ASP A 228 -4.58 -7.43 4.52
C ASP A 228 -3.09 -7.19 4.30
N MET A 229 -2.62 -7.48 3.08
CA MET A 229 -1.20 -7.36 2.71
C MET A 229 -0.84 -6.01 2.09
N ALA A 230 -1.69 -4.99 2.24
CA ALA A 230 -1.56 -3.71 1.54
C ALA A 230 -0.16 -3.11 1.60
N HIS A 231 0.50 -3.16 2.75
CA HIS A 231 1.84 -2.61 2.90
C HIS A 231 2.94 -3.43 2.23
N VAL A 232 2.80 -4.75 2.21
CA VAL A 232 3.86 -5.68 1.79
C VAL A 232 3.58 -6.39 0.47
N ALA A 233 2.51 -6.01 -0.24
CA ALA A 233 2.08 -6.69 -1.47
C ALA A 233 3.16 -6.76 -2.55
N GLY A 234 3.97 -5.71 -2.73
CA GLY A 234 5.08 -5.71 -3.69
C GLY A 234 6.18 -6.69 -3.31
N LEU A 235 6.47 -6.83 -2.03
CA LEU A 235 7.45 -7.79 -1.50
C LEU A 235 6.95 -9.23 -1.66
N ILE A 236 5.66 -9.47 -1.40
CA ILE A 236 5.01 -10.78 -1.60
C ILE A 236 5.01 -11.15 -3.09
N ALA A 237 4.66 -10.22 -3.96
CA ALA A 237 4.64 -10.39 -5.42
C ALA A 237 5.99 -10.89 -6.00
N THR A 238 7.10 -10.62 -5.31
CA THR A 238 8.45 -10.98 -5.73
C THR A 238 9.08 -12.12 -4.95
N GLY A 239 8.33 -12.69 -3.98
CA GLY A 239 8.82 -13.77 -3.11
C GLY A 239 9.86 -13.31 -2.07
N LEU A 240 9.89 -12.01 -1.76
CA LEU A 240 10.80 -11.43 -0.77
C LEU A 240 10.14 -11.24 0.62
N HIS A 241 8.92 -11.73 0.79
CA HIS A 241 8.17 -11.76 2.04
C HIS A 241 7.36 -13.05 2.08
N PRO A 242 7.10 -13.64 3.26
CA PRO A 242 6.23 -14.81 3.36
C PRO A 242 4.88 -14.60 2.66
N ASP A 243 4.45 -15.61 1.90
CA ASP A 243 3.23 -15.57 1.11
C ASP A 243 2.01 -15.99 1.94
N PRO A 244 0.97 -15.13 2.10
CA PRO A 244 -0.25 -15.47 2.82
C PRO A 244 -1.24 -16.31 2.00
N VAL A 245 -1.16 -16.28 0.66
CA VAL A 245 -2.21 -16.84 -0.23
C VAL A 245 -2.47 -18.32 0.03
N PRO A 246 -1.46 -19.19 0.24
CA PRO A 246 -1.71 -20.60 0.52
C PRO A 246 -2.45 -20.86 1.85
N TYR A 247 -2.36 -19.94 2.80
CA TYR A 247 -2.89 -20.12 4.16
C TYR A 247 -4.24 -19.45 4.38
N CYS A 248 -4.47 -18.32 3.69
CA CYS A 248 -5.65 -17.49 3.90
C CYS A 248 -6.84 -17.92 3.05
N ASP A 249 -8.05 -17.70 3.56
CA ASP A 249 -9.29 -17.86 2.80
C ASP A 249 -9.47 -16.70 1.81
N VAL A 250 -9.12 -15.49 2.27
CA VAL A 250 -9.16 -14.26 1.46
C VAL A 250 -7.94 -13.39 1.79
N VAL A 251 -7.41 -12.73 0.78
CA VAL A 251 -6.32 -11.77 0.91
C VAL A 251 -6.76 -10.45 0.24
N THR A 252 -6.60 -9.34 0.95
CA THR A 252 -6.85 -8.00 0.39
C THR A 252 -5.56 -7.21 0.27
N THR A 253 -5.55 -6.24 -0.63
CA THR A 253 -4.45 -5.29 -0.74
C THR A 253 -4.89 -3.97 -1.35
N THR A 254 -4.10 -2.92 -1.11
CA THR A 254 -4.04 -1.75 -1.97
C THR A 254 -3.08 -2.00 -3.13
N THR A 255 -3.22 -1.23 -4.20
CA THR A 255 -2.35 -1.35 -5.38
C THR A 255 -1.23 -0.31 -5.46
N HIS A 256 -1.21 0.69 -4.56
CA HIS A 256 -0.41 1.91 -4.68
C HIS A 256 0.75 2.09 -3.67
N LYS A 257 1.05 1.07 -2.85
CA LYS A 257 2.15 1.13 -1.87
C LYS A 257 3.39 0.43 -2.43
N THR A 258 3.88 -0.64 -1.80
CA THR A 258 5.01 -1.41 -2.36
C THR A 258 4.74 -2.00 -3.72
N LEU A 259 3.48 -2.27 -4.07
CA LEU A 259 3.10 -2.77 -5.41
C LEU A 259 3.23 -1.72 -6.53
N ARG A 260 3.39 -0.45 -6.18
CA ARG A 260 3.71 0.67 -7.08
C ARG A 260 2.72 0.89 -8.24
N GLY A 261 1.44 0.62 -8.00
CA GLY A 261 0.35 0.83 -8.96
C GLY A 261 -0.50 2.08 -8.65
N PRO A 262 -1.63 2.25 -9.37
CA PRO A 262 -2.57 3.33 -9.11
C PRO A 262 -3.23 3.16 -7.75
N ARG A 263 -3.80 4.23 -7.20
CA ARG A 263 -4.63 4.14 -5.99
C ARG A 263 -5.86 3.29 -6.26
N GLY A 264 -6.01 2.20 -5.51
CA GLY A 264 -7.08 1.24 -5.66
C GLY A 264 -6.94 0.07 -4.69
N GLY A 265 -7.86 -0.90 -4.77
CA GLY A 265 -7.86 -2.13 -4.02
C GLY A 265 -7.88 -3.37 -4.91
N LEU A 266 -7.62 -4.52 -4.30
CA LEU A 266 -7.66 -5.85 -4.91
C LEU A 266 -8.07 -6.86 -3.85
N ILE A 267 -8.90 -7.83 -4.22
CA ILE A 267 -9.23 -8.99 -3.39
C ILE A 267 -8.79 -10.25 -4.12
N LEU A 268 -8.08 -11.11 -3.41
CA LEU A 268 -7.71 -12.45 -3.83
C LEU A 268 -8.44 -13.46 -2.93
N SER A 269 -8.87 -14.59 -3.45
CA SER A 269 -9.53 -15.60 -2.63
C SER A 269 -9.35 -17.00 -3.16
N LYS A 270 -9.63 -18.00 -2.31
CA LYS A 270 -9.89 -19.35 -2.76
C LYS A 270 -11.13 -19.39 -3.64
N ALA A 271 -11.20 -20.36 -4.56
CA ALA A 271 -12.29 -20.50 -5.54
C ALA A 271 -13.68 -20.54 -4.91
N GLU A 272 -13.83 -21.17 -3.74
CA GLU A 272 -15.09 -21.31 -3.03
C GLU A 272 -15.73 -19.98 -2.61
N TYR A 273 -14.92 -18.91 -2.40
CA TYR A 273 -15.41 -17.57 -2.01
C TYR A 273 -15.67 -16.65 -3.19
N ALA A 274 -15.24 -17.00 -4.41
CA ALA A 274 -15.30 -16.15 -5.59
C ALA A 274 -16.65 -15.46 -5.80
N LYS A 275 -17.73 -16.23 -5.83
CA LYS A 275 -19.09 -15.69 -6.06
C LYS A 275 -19.55 -14.76 -4.94
N LYS A 276 -19.21 -15.06 -3.69
CA LYS A 276 -19.58 -14.22 -2.53
C LYS A 276 -18.83 -12.89 -2.57
N ILE A 277 -17.53 -12.94 -2.88
CA ILE A 277 -16.68 -11.75 -3.02
C ILE A 277 -17.17 -10.87 -4.17
N ASP A 278 -17.41 -11.45 -5.35
CA ASP A 278 -17.88 -10.68 -6.51
C ASP A 278 -19.24 -10.02 -6.21
N SER A 279 -20.16 -10.75 -5.58
CA SER A 279 -21.46 -10.20 -5.20
C SER A 279 -21.37 -9.12 -4.12
N ALA A 280 -20.42 -9.23 -3.19
CA ALA A 280 -20.19 -8.23 -2.16
C ALA A 280 -19.53 -6.96 -2.72
N VAL A 281 -18.69 -7.08 -3.73
CA VAL A 281 -18.14 -5.92 -4.45
C VAL A 281 -19.24 -5.27 -5.29
N PHE A 282 -19.82 -6.01 -6.21
CA PHE A 282 -20.92 -5.53 -7.05
C PHE A 282 -22.07 -6.56 -7.06
N PRO A 283 -23.29 -6.14 -6.70
CA PRO A 283 -23.77 -4.80 -6.35
C PRO A 283 -23.67 -4.45 -4.85
N GLY A 284 -22.95 -5.24 -4.03
CA GLY A 284 -22.98 -5.13 -2.57
C GLY A 284 -22.47 -3.80 -2.02
N THR A 285 -21.23 -3.42 -2.33
CA THR A 285 -20.58 -2.22 -1.78
C THR A 285 -20.28 -1.14 -2.82
N GLN A 286 -20.30 -1.50 -4.11
CA GLN A 286 -19.96 -0.60 -5.23
C GLN A 286 -20.95 -0.73 -6.38
N GLY A 287 -20.99 0.31 -7.26
CA GLY A 287 -21.68 0.33 -8.54
C GLY A 287 -20.66 0.21 -9.69
N GLY A 288 -20.66 1.21 -10.61
CA GLY A 288 -19.76 1.23 -11.77
C GLY A 288 -18.27 1.18 -11.41
N PRO A 289 -17.51 0.24 -11.95
CA PRO A 289 -16.08 0.15 -11.73
C PRO A 289 -15.33 1.30 -12.42
N LEU A 290 -14.17 1.67 -11.88
CA LEU A 290 -13.29 2.69 -12.44
C LEU A 290 -12.39 2.04 -13.51
N MET A 291 -12.87 1.95 -14.77
CA MET A 291 -12.20 1.18 -15.81
C MET A 291 -10.82 1.71 -16.18
N HIS A 292 -10.60 3.03 -16.12
CA HIS A 292 -9.29 3.67 -16.28
C HIS A 292 -8.31 3.28 -15.15
N ILE A 293 -8.78 3.11 -13.92
CA ILE A 293 -7.97 2.62 -12.80
C ILE A 293 -7.69 1.12 -12.93
N ILE A 294 -8.65 0.32 -13.41
CA ILE A 294 -8.43 -1.10 -13.68
C ILE A 294 -7.38 -1.27 -14.78
N ALA A 295 -7.40 -0.43 -15.82
CA ALA A 295 -6.35 -0.40 -16.84
C ALA A 295 -4.98 -0.09 -16.24
N ALA A 296 -4.90 0.91 -15.38
CA ALA A 296 -3.67 1.26 -14.68
C ALA A 296 -3.18 0.14 -13.74
N LYS A 297 -4.10 -0.56 -13.05
CA LYS A 297 -3.77 -1.79 -12.29
C LYS A 297 -3.19 -2.86 -13.22
N ALA A 298 -3.80 -3.09 -14.39
CA ALA A 298 -3.29 -4.06 -15.35
C ALA A 298 -1.87 -3.73 -15.81
N VAL A 299 -1.57 -2.46 -16.07
CA VAL A 299 -0.20 -2.00 -16.40
C VAL A 299 0.76 -2.27 -15.25
N ALA A 300 0.43 -1.83 -14.04
CA ALA A 300 1.27 -2.03 -12.86
C ALA A 300 1.51 -3.52 -12.54
N PHE A 301 0.50 -4.36 -12.71
CA PHE A 301 0.65 -5.81 -12.56
C PHE A 301 1.56 -6.41 -13.64
N GLY A 302 1.51 -5.88 -14.87
CA GLY A 302 2.47 -6.24 -15.93
C GLY A 302 3.91 -5.88 -15.56
N GLU A 303 4.13 -4.71 -14.96
CA GLU A 303 5.43 -4.30 -14.43
C GLU A 303 5.88 -5.19 -13.26
N ALA A 304 4.97 -5.55 -12.36
CA ALA A 304 5.27 -6.41 -11.21
C ALA A 304 5.71 -7.84 -11.60
N LEU A 305 5.36 -8.30 -12.78
CA LEU A 305 5.79 -9.58 -13.34
C LEU A 305 7.21 -9.53 -13.96
N GLN A 306 7.82 -8.35 -14.11
CA GLN A 306 9.16 -8.20 -14.68
C GLN A 306 10.26 -8.52 -13.66
N PRO A 307 11.40 -9.11 -14.08
CA PRO A 307 12.54 -9.31 -13.20
C PRO A 307 13.05 -8.04 -12.53
N SER A 308 13.01 -6.90 -13.22
CA SER A 308 13.40 -5.58 -12.70
C SER A 308 12.58 -5.13 -11.48
N PHE A 309 11.34 -5.60 -11.37
CA PHE A 309 10.51 -5.31 -10.20
C PHE A 309 11.01 -6.05 -8.95
N LYS A 310 11.50 -7.28 -9.10
CA LYS A 310 12.14 -8.01 -8.00
C LYS A 310 13.43 -7.33 -7.55
N GLU A 311 14.25 -6.84 -8.48
CA GLU A 311 15.45 -6.07 -8.17
C GLU A 311 15.11 -4.77 -7.43
N TYR A 312 14.05 -4.08 -7.85
CA TYR A 312 13.54 -2.91 -7.15
C TYR A 312 13.10 -3.25 -5.72
N GLN A 313 12.31 -4.30 -5.51
CA GLN A 313 11.86 -4.72 -4.18
C GLN A 313 13.02 -5.16 -3.27
N GLN A 314 14.06 -5.78 -3.83
CA GLN A 314 15.26 -6.09 -3.05
C GLN A 314 15.95 -4.82 -2.57
N ARG A 315 16.08 -3.80 -3.42
CA ARG A 315 16.62 -2.50 -3.01
C ARG A 315 15.75 -1.82 -1.95
N VAL A 316 14.42 -1.96 -2.03
CA VAL A 316 13.50 -1.45 -1.00
C VAL A 316 13.83 -2.05 0.37
N LEU A 317 14.04 -3.37 0.45
CA LEU A 317 14.43 -4.05 1.69
C LEU A 317 15.82 -3.63 2.18
N ASP A 318 16.79 -3.58 1.27
CA ASP A 318 18.16 -3.20 1.62
C ASP A 318 18.23 -1.77 2.16
N ASN A 319 17.52 -0.85 1.51
CA ASN A 319 17.44 0.55 1.91
C ASN A 319 16.72 0.72 3.26
N ALA A 320 15.65 -0.02 3.51
CA ALA A 320 14.96 -0.02 4.80
C ALA A 320 15.88 -0.49 5.94
N LYS A 321 16.63 -1.56 5.72
CA LYS A 321 17.62 -2.06 6.68
C LYS A 321 18.76 -1.06 6.91
N THR A 322 19.25 -0.44 5.84
CA THR A 322 20.29 0.59 5.93
C THR A 322 19.82 1.77 6.78
N LEU A 323 18.62 2.30 6.49
CA LEU A 323 18.04 3.41 7.25
C LEU A 323 17.88 3.03 8.73
N ALA A 324 17.30 1.86 9.04
CA ALA A 324 17.11 1.39 10.41
C ALA A 324 18.47 1.28 11.16
N ASN A 325 19.49 0.70 10.52
CA ASN A 325 20.82 0.55 11.12
C ASN A 325 21.48 1.90 11.36
N THR A 326 21.40 2.83 10.41
CA THR A 326 21.94 4.17 10.57
C THR A 326 21.28 4.90 11.73
N LEU A 327 19.95 4.85 11.83
CA LEU A 327 19.23 5.49 12.94
C LEU A 327 19.62 4.89 14.30
N MET A 328 19.84 3.57 14.38
CA MET A 328 20.32 2.92 15.60
C MET A 328 21.77 3.31 15.94
N GLN A 329 22.67 3.40 14.96
CA GLN A 329 24.03 3.88 15.13
C GLN A 329 24.07 5.33 15.62
N GLU A 330 23.12 6.13 15.15
CA GLU A 330 22.90 7.49 15.61
C GLU A 330 22.17 7.57 16.97
N GLY A 331 21.94 6.47 17.67
CA GLY A 331 21.38 6.41 19.03
C GLY A 331 19.86 6.54 19.11
N LEU A 332 19.14 6.38 18.02
CA LEU A 332 17.68 6.25 18.05
C LEU A 332 17.26 4.78 18.23
N ARG A 333 16.10 4.56 18.81
CA ARG A 333 15.54 3.22 19.00
C ARG A 333 14.60 2.86 17.86
N ILE A 334 14.78 1.70 17.27
CA ILE A 334 13.84 1.13 16.31
C ILE A 334 12.96 0.11 17.04
N VAL A 335 11.65 0.28 16.95
CA VAL A 335 10.66 -0.63 17.55
C VAL A 335 10.92 -2.06 17.07
N SER A 336 10.84 -3.04 17.98
CA SER A 336 11.19 -4.45 17.78
C SER A 336 12.64 -4.72 17.32
N GLY A 337 13.54 -3.74 17.44
CA GLY A 337 14.98 -3.87 17.15
C GLY A 337 15.33 -3.94 15.66
N GLY A 338 14.49 -3.42 14.75
CA GLY A 338 14.77 -3.38 13.31
C GLY A 338 13.55 -3.66 12.42
N THR A 339 13.80 -4.01 11.15
CA THR A 339 12.74 -4.29 10.18
C THR A 339 13.05 -5.50 9.29
N ASP A 340 11.99 -6.26 8.96
CA ASP A 340 12.03 -7.36 8.00
C ASP A 340 11.35 -6.97 6.66
N ASN A 341 10.80 -5.74 6.58
CA ASN A 341 10.09 -5.25 5.38
C ASN A 341 10.53 -3.82 5.00
N HIS A 342 9.69 -3.06 4.34
CA HIS A 342 9.97 -1.73 3.80
C HIS A 342 9.78 -0.58 4.80
N LEU A 343 9.25 -0.83 5.97
CA LEU A 343 8.92 0.22 6.96
C LEU A 343 9.58 -0.04 8.31
N MET A 344 9.69 1.00 9.11
CA MET A 344 10.11 0.94 10.50
C MET A 344 9.39 1.99 11.34
N LEU A 345 9.30 1.73 12.64
CA LEU A 345 8.88 2.71 13.64
C LEU A 345 10.10 3.15 14.45
N VAL A 346 10.30 4.45 14.55
CA VAL A 346 11.36 5.07 15.34
C VAL A 346 10.76 5.56 16.64
N ASP A 347 11.28 5.08 17.77
CA ASP A 347 10.94 5.59 19.09
C ASP A 347 11.84 6.77 19.45
N LEU A 348 11.24 7.94 19.57
CA LEU A 348 11.90 9.18 19.95
C LEU A 348 12.02 9.35 21.46
N GLY A 349 11.33 8.55 22.26
CA GLY A 349 11.33 8.62 23.71
C GLY A 349 12.72 8.39 24.33
N VAL A 350 13.58 7.68 23.63
CA VAL A 350 15.00 7.45 24.06
C VAL A 350 15.81 8.73 24.16
N LEU A 351 15.42 9.80 23.47
CA LEU A 351 16.08 11.09 23.53
C LEU A 351 15.80 11.83 24.84
N ASN A 352 14.78 11.40 25.58
CA ASN A 352 14.42 11.88 26.92
C ASN A 352 14.34 13.40 27.06
N LYS A 353 13.75 14.05 26.04
CA LYS A 353 13.53 15.50 25.99
C LYS A 353 12.03 15.77 25.84
N GLU A 354 11.48 16.72 26.60
CA GLU A 354 10.05 17.03 26.61
C GLU A 354 9.57 17.57 25.26
N GLU A 355 10.39 18.39 24.61
CA GLU A 355 10.13 18.98 23.29
C GLU A 355 10.19 17.97 22.15
N VAL A 356 10.79 16.79 22.36
CA VAL A 356 10.90 15.75 21.34
C VAL A 356 9.69 14.81 21.40
N ASN A 357 8.94 14.80 20.33
CA ASN A 357 7.81 13.90 20.13
C ASN A 357 7.52 13.73 18.63
N GLY A 358 6.65 12.78 18.27
CA GLY A 358 6.36 12.48 16.87
C GLY A 358 5.87 13.69 16.08
N LYS A 359 4.96 14.51 16.66
CA LYS A 359 4.42 15.70 15.98
C LYS A 359 5.49 16.78 15.75
N ALA A 360 6.36 17.03 16.72
CA ALA A 360 7.41 18.02 16.59
C ALA A 360 8.42 17.61 15.52
N VAL A 361 8.90 16.34 15.57
CA VAL A 361 9.88 15.81 14.61
C VAL A 361 9.29 15.71 13.20
N GLU A 362 8.05 15.22 13.03
CA GLU A 362 7.34 15.22 11.75
C GLU A 362 7.34 16.62 11.12
N LYS A 363 6.95 17.65 11.89
CA LYS A 363 6.90 19.04 11.41
C LYS A 363 8.28 19.58 11.01
N SER A 364 9.31 19.26 11.75
CA SER A 364 10.68 19.75 11.48
C SER A 364 11.31 19.04 10.28
N LEU A 365 11.06 17.75 10.13
CA LEU A 365 11.46 16.99 8.95
C LEU A 365 10.74 17.49 7.70
N ASP A 366 9.43 17.77 7.78
CA ASP A 366 8.66 18.33 6.68
C ASP A 366 9.21 19.69 6.24
N ALA A 367 9.57 20.55 7.20
CA ALA A 367 10.24 21.83 6.91
C ALA A 367 11.62 21.67 6.24
N ALA A 368 12.30 20.55 6.46
CA ALA A 368 13.54 20.17 5.79
C ALA A 368 13.32 19.38 4.48
N ASN A 369 12.10 19.34 3.95
CA ASN A 369 11.69 18.55 2.77
C ASN A 369 11.92 17.03 2.93
N ILE A 370 11.86 16.50 4.14
CA ILE A 370 11.87 15.06 4.43
C ILE A 370 10.48 14.70 4.97
N HIS A 371 9.67 14.00 4.17
CA HIS A 371 8.28 13.70 4.51
C HIS A 371 8.15 12.35 5.19
N CYS A 372 7.55 12.32 6.37
CA CYS A 372 7.20 11.11 7.11
C CYS A 372 5.88 11.32 7.84
N ASN A 373 5.42 10.37 8.62
CA ASN A 373 4.27 10.60 9.49
C ASN A 373 4.59 10.28 10.97
N LYS A 374 4.08 11.12 11.88
CA LYS A 374 4.03 10.74 13.29
C LYS A 374 3.22 9.44 13.44
N ASN A 375 3.66 8.57 14.34
CA ASN A 375 3.02 7.29 14.57
C ASN A 375 3.12 6.89 16.03
N MET A 376 2.04 6.37 16.58
CA MET A 376 2.11 5.73 17.89
C MET A 376 3.07 4.54 17.83
N ILE A 377 3.86 4.36 18.86
CA ILE A 377 4.60 3.11 19.10
C ILE A 377 3.74 2.19 19.97
N PRO A 378 3.98 0.87 19.98
CA PRO A 378 3.30 -0.01 20.91
C PRO A 378 3.46 0.48 22.36
N PHE A 379 2.35 0.48 23.10
CA PHE A 379 2.31 1.00 24.50
C PHE A 379 2.70 2.46 24.64
N ASP A 380 2.45 3.28 23.64
CA ASP A 380 2.81 4.69 23.60
C ASP A 380 2.23 5.46 24.82
N PRO A 381 3.06 6.14 25.63
CA PRO A 381 2.57 6.93 26.75
C PRO A 381 1.92 8.25 26.33
N LYS A 382 2.10 8.68 25.07
CA LYS A 382 1.57 9.95 24.54
C LYS A 382 0.27 9.72 23.75
N PRO A 383 -0.63 10.70 23.69
CA PRO A 383 -1.87 10.56 22.92
C PRO A 383 -1.58 10.55 21.40
N ALA A 384 -2.50 9.97 20.61
CA ALA A 384 -2.38 9.77 19.16
C ALA A 384 -2.09 11.04 18.35
N MET A 385 -2.49 12.22 18.84
CA MET A 385 -2.22 13.50 18.15
C MET A 385 -0.81 14.04 18.38
N VAL A 386 -0.05 13.48 19.32
CA VAL A 386 1.33 13.87 19.66
C VAL A 386 2.31 12.77 19.28
N THR A 387 2.07 11.55 19.74
CA THR A 387 2.85 10.32 19.60
C THR A 387 4.27 10.40 20.15
N SER A 388 4.86 9.24 20.47
CA SER A 388 6.28 9.13 20.83
C SER A 388 7.15 8.70 19.66
N GLY A 389 6.56 8.41 18.50
CA GLY A 389 7.30 7.88 17.35
C GLY A 389 6.95 8.53 16.03
N ILE A 390 7.76 8.19 15.04
CA ILE A 390 7.52 8.43 13.62
C ILE A 390 7.63 7.11 12.85
N ARG A 391 6.90 7.00 11.73
CA ARG A 391 6.99 5.89 10.80
C ARG A 391 7.73 6.33 9.54
N LEU A 392 8.69 5.51 9.11
CA LEU A 392 9.50 5.71 7.92
C LEU A 392 9.38 4.50 7.00
N GLY A 393 9.49 4.73 5.70
CA GLY A 393 9.51 3.69 4.67
C GLY A 393 10.44 4.03 3.52
N SER A 394 10.88 3.00 2.80
CA SER A 394 11.88 3.14 1.73
C SER A 394 11.35 3.12 0.29
N PRO A 395 10.07 2.75 -0.03
CA PRO A 395 9.66 2.49 -1.41
C PRO A 395 9.81 3.68 -2.36
N ALA A 396 9.30 4.86 -1.97
CA ALA A 396 9.26 6.05 -2.83
C ALA A 396 10.67 6.55 -3.19
N ALA A 397 11.55 6.73 -2.21
CA ALA A 397 12.93 7.15 -2.46
C ALA A 397 13.70 6.09 -3.28
N THR A 398 13.45 4.80 -3.05
CA THR A 398 14.01 3.71 -3.87
C THR A 398 13.50 3.75 -5.32
N SER A 399 12.24 4.13 -5.55
CA SER A 399 11.69 4.30 -6.92
C SER A 399 12.40 5.41 -7.70
N ARG A 400 12.94 6.42 -7.01
CA ARG A 400 13.77 7.48 -7.60
C ARG A 400 15.20 7.04 -7.91
N GLY A 401 15.62 5.83 -7.47
CA GLY A 401 16.95 5.29 -7.70
C GLY A 401 17.92 5.51 -6.53
N MET A 402 17.48 6.09 -5.41
CA MET A 402 18.31 6.24 -4.21
C MET A 402 18.73 4.88 -3.67
N GLY A 403 20.00 4.75 -3.27
CA GLY A 403 20.62 3.54 -2.75
C GLY A 403 21.06 3.68 -1.30
N LYS A 404 21.92 2.75 -0.88
CA LYS A 404 22.37 2.66 0.53
C LYS A 404 23.05 3.94 1.02
N GLU A 405 23.89 4.54 0.20
CA GLU A 405 24.63 5.77 0.57
C GLU A 405 23.67 6.94 0.86
N GLU A 406 22.65 7.10 0.02
CA GLU A 406 21.64 8.13 0.22
C GLU A 406 20.80 7.83 1.46
N PHE A 407 20.42 6.58 1.72
CA PHE A 407 19.67 6.21 2.91
C PHE A 407 20.47 6.32 4.21
N GLU A 408 21.78 6.15 4.18
CA GLU A 408 22.66 6.49 5.31
C GLU A 408 22.66 8.00 5.59
N GLN A 409 22.78 8.82 4.54
CA GLN A 409 22.75 10.26 4.70
C GLN A 409 21.38 10.75 5.21
N ILE A 410 20.28 10.21 4.67
CA ILE A 410 18.92 10.48 5.15
C ILE A 410 18.79 10.11 6.63
N GLY A 411 19.30 8.97 7.05
CA GLY A 411 19.30 8.56 8.45
C GLY A 411 20.02 9.53 9.37
N ARG A 412 21.19 10.05 8.95
CA ARG A 412 21.93 11.07 9.69
C ARG A 412 21.15 12.39 9.83
N TRP A 413 20.53 12.88 8.76
CA TRP A 413 19.68 14.08 8.81
C TRP A 413 18.49 13.91 9.75
N ILE A 414 17.78 12.78 9.65
CA ILE A 414 16.64 12.47 10.54
C ILE A 414 17.09 12.47 12.00
N ALA A 415 18.20 11.81 12.32
CA ALA A 415 18.71 11.74 13.68
C ALA A 415 19.15 13.11 14.23
N ALA A 416 19.80 13.93 13.41
CA ALA A 416 20.21 15.28 13.79
C ALA A 416 18.99 16.17 14.10
N ILE A 417 18.00 16.21 13.21
CA ILE A 417 16.77 16.97 13.40
C ILE A 417 15.94 16.44 14.59
N ALA A 418 15.87 15.11 14.76
CA ALA A 418 15.14 14.52 15.89
C ALA A 418 15.71 14.93 17.25
N ARG A 419 17.05 15.08 17.34
CA ARG A 419 17.70 15.55 18.58
C ARG A 419 17.45 17.03 18.90
N ASN A 420 17.25 17.86 17.87
CA ASN A 420 17.07 19.31 17.99
C ASN A 420 16.00 19.82 17.01
N PRO A 421 14.71 19.45 17.22
CA PRO A 421 13.64 19.73 16.25
C PRO A 421 13.26 21.22 16.16
N GLN A 422 13.83 22.07 17.02
CA GLN A 422 13.62 23.53 17.02
C GLN A 422 14.79 24.32 16.41
N ASP A 423 15.86 23.64 15.99
CA ASP A 423 17.05 24.26 15.39
C ASP A 423 16.74 24.66 13.93
N SER A 424 16.41 25.94 13.75
CA SER A 424 16.02 26.49 12.44
C SER A 424 17.17 26.49 11.44
N ASP A 425 18.41 26.65 11.90
CA ASP A 425 19.58 26.72 11.03
C ASP A 425 19.92 25.32 10.51
N LEU A 426 19.92 24.31 11.38
CA LEU A 426 20.06 22.90 11.00
C LEU A 426 18.99 22.47 10.00
N ILE A 427 17.71 22.85 10.23
CA ILE A 427 16.60 22.53 9.33
C ILE A 427 16.80 23.18 7.96
N ALA A 428 17.21 24.44 7.91
CA ALA A 428 17.45 25.16 6.66
C ALA A 428 18.65 24.59 5.88
N GLU A 429 19.74 24.25 6.57
CA GLU A 429 20.90 23.60 5.98
C GLU A 429 20.53 22.24 5.39
N THR A 430 19.88 21.41 6.19
CA THR A 430 19.40 20.07 5.73
C THR A 430 18.47 20.19 4.52
N LYS A 431 17.58 21.19 4.50
CA LYS A 431 16.70 21.43 3.35
C LYS A 431 17.49 21.68 2.07
N ASN A 432 18.55 22.49 2.12
CA ASN A 432 19.38 22.76 0.95
C ASN A 432 20.11 21.50 0.47
N GLU A 433 20.62 20.70 1.39
CA GLU A 433 21.28 19.42 1.08
C GLU A 433 20.27 18.41 0.49
N VAL A 434 19.04 18.36 1.00
CA VAL A 434 17.94 17.53 0.45
C VAL A 434 17.61 17.95 -0.99
N ILE A 435 17.49 19.26 -1.28
CA ILE A 435 17.23 19.75 -2.64
C ILE A 435 18.39 19.38 -3.58
N GLU A 436 19.64 19.52 -3.13
CA GLU A 436 20.80 19.10 -3.90
C GLU A 436 20.78 17.60 -4.18
N LEU A 437 20.53 16.77 -3.16
CA LEU A 437 20.43 15.32 -3.32
C LEU A 437 19.34 14.94 -4.31
N THR A 438 18.13 15.47 -4.12
CA THR A 438 16.96 15.12 -4.93
C THR A 438 17.08 15.54 -6.40
N SER A 439 17.87 16.57 -6.71
CA SER A 439 18.15 16.99 -8.09
C SER A 439 18.85 15.91 -8.93
N ARG A 440 19.60 15.01 -8.27
CA ARG A 440 20.29 13.87 -8.91
C ARG A 440 19.39 12.64 -9.11
N PHE A 441 18.26 12.61 -8.44
CA PHE A 441 17.32 11.49 -8.42
C PHE A 441 15.90 11.98 -8.80
N PRO A 442 15.59 12.19 -10.08
CA PRO A 442 14.30 12.71 -10.51
C PRO A 442 13.15 11.76 -10.17
N VAL A 443 11.96 12.31 -9.97
CA VAL A 443 10.73 11.51 -9.86
C VAL A 443 10.45 10.83 -11.20
N PRO A 444 10.04 9.55 -11.25
CA PRO A 444 9.87 8.77 -12.48
C PRO A 444 8.81 9.29 -13.47
N ALA A 445 7.92 10.21 -13.05
CA ALA A 445 6.79 10.66 -13.88
C ALA A 445 6.72 12.18 -14.04
#